data_5d14eee346a58b74812bdc5c82c61c4e
#
_entry.id   5d14eee346a58b74812bdc5c82c61c4e
#
_cell.length_a   1.000
_cell.length_b   1.000
_cell.length_c   1.000
_cell.angle_alpha   90.00
_cell.angle_beta   90.00
_cell.angle_gamma   90.00
#
_symmetry.space_group_name_H-M   'P 1'
#
loop_
_entity.id
_entity.type
_entity.pdbx_description
1 polymer ?
#
loop_
_entity_poly.entity_id
_entity_poly.type
_entity_poly.pdbx_seq_one_letter_code
_entity_poly.pdbx_strand_id
1 'polypeptide(L)'
;MDKEKIAEIKGWLREAKLNDCNEYIVIAINKKHNIMVGAAGATFENMLEMIGSFAKHDPAFKDVLLTAAGYFVQKDTKNKEEGQQ
;
A
#
# COMPACT_ATOMS: atom_id res chain seq x y z
N MET A 1 10.66 -9.92 -10.84
CA MET A 1 10.98 -10.29 -9.45
C MET A 1 11.72 -11.62 -9.47
N ASP A 2 12.84 -11.71 -8.78
CA ASP A 2 13.64 -12.93 -8.82
C ASP A 2 13.10 -14.02 -7.88
N LYS A 3 13.65 -15.23 -8.00
CA LYS A 3 13.18 -16.40 -7.24
C LYS A 3 13.36 -16.20 -5.72
N GLU A 4 14.43 -15.51 -5.33
CA GLU A 4 14.71 -15.25 -3.91
C GLU A 4 13.65 -14.35 -3.29
N LYS A 5 13.26 -13.30 -4.00
CA LYS A 5 12.20 -12.39 -3.54
C LYS A 5 10.85 -13.09 -3.48
N ILE A 6 10.56 -13.95 -4.45
CA ILE A 6 9.31 -14.73 -4.44
C ILE A 6 9.28 -15.66 -3.22
N ALA A 7 10.40 -16.34 -2.92
CA ALA A 7 10.49 -17.20 -1.77
C ALA A 7 10.33 -16.43 -0.45
N GLU A 8 10.91 -15.24 -0.37
CA GLU A 8 10.79 -14.37 0.79
C GLU A 8 9.33 -13.96 1.02
N ILE A 9 8.62 -13.56 -0.04
CA ILE A 9 7.21 -13.18 0.05
C ILE A 9 6.36 -14.37 0.49
N LYS A 10 6.62 -15.55 -0.04
CA LYS A 10 5.92 -16.76 0.39
C LYS A 10 6.17 -17.05 1.87
N GLY A 11 7.39 -16.77 2.36
CA GLY A 11 7.71 -16.87 3.77
C GLY A 11 6.87 -15.93 4.62
N TRP A 12 6.72 -14.68 4.20
CA TRP A 12 5.88 -13.71 4.91
C TRP A 12 4.42 -14.15 4.95
N LEU A 13 3.90 -14.68 3.85
CA LEU A 13 2.53 -15.18 3.80
C LEU A 13 2.34 -16.38 4.74
N ARG A 14 3.33 -17.25 4.83
CA ARG A 14 3.30 -18.37 5.78
C ARG A 14 3.27 -17.87 7.22
N GLU A 15 4.11 -16.89 7.55
CA GLU A 15 4.14 -16.29 8.88
C GLU A 15 2.80 -15.65 9.22
N ALA A 16 2.20 -14.94 8.27
CA ALA A 16 0.88 -14.33 8.47
C ALA A 16 -0.17 -15.40 8.78
N LYS A 17 -0.14 -16.51 8.06
CA LYS A 17 -1.08 -17.63 8.28
C LYS A 17 -0.87 -18.26 9.65
N LEU A 18 0.39 -18.50 10.03
CA LEU A 18 0.72 -19.11 11.31
C LEU A 18 0.32 -18.23 12.50
N ASN A 19 0.28 -16.92 12.31
CA ASN A 19 -0.11 -15.97 13.34
C ASN A 19 -1.56 -15.51 13.21
N ASP A 20 -2.37 -16.23 12.44
CA ASP A 20 -3.79 -15.96 12.25
C ASP A 20 -4.09 -14.54 11.79
N CYS A 21 -3.21 -13.97 10.97
CA CYS A 21 -3.44 -12.64 10.40
C CYS A 21 -4.62 -12.71 9.43
N ASN A 22 -5.65 -11.94 9.71
CA ASN A 22 -6.87 -11.93 8.89
C ASN A 22 -7.15 -10.55 8.26
N GLU A 23 -6.30 -9.58 8.48
CA GLU A 23 -6.39 -8.28 7.83
C GLU A 23 -5.11 -8.02 7.07
N TYR A 24 -5.23 -7.43 5.87
CA TYR A 24 -4.11 -7.34 4.95
C TYR A 24 -4.25 -6.18 3.98
N ILE A 25 -3.12 -5.76 3.43
CA ILE A 25 -3.02 -4.88 2.27
C ILE A 25 -1.94 -5.48 1.38
N VAL A 26 -2.26 -5.69 0.10
CA VAL A 26 -1.32 -6.23 -0.88
C VAL A 26 -1.39 -5.37 -2.13
N ILE A 27 -0.24 -4.90 -2.60
CA ILE A 27 -0.13 -4.14 -3.85
C ILE A 27 1.13 -4.62 -4.58
N ALA A 28 1.00 -4.90 -5.86
CA ALA A 28 2.14 -5.29 -6.68
C ALA A 28 1.97 -4.76 -8.10
N ILE A 29 3.08 -4.48 -8.74
CA ILE A 29 3.09 -3.93 -10.10
C ILE A 29 4.10 -4.65 -10.96
N ASN A 30 3.75 -4.86 -12.23
CA ASN A 30 4.66 -5.31 -13.26
C ASN A 30 4.69 -4.24 -14.35
N LYS A 31 5.70 -3.40 -14.33
CA LYS A 31 5.83 -2.29 -15.29
C LYS A 31 6.00 -2.77 -16.72
N LYS A 32 6.71 -3.87 -16.91
CA LYS A 32 6.98 -4.41 -18.24
C LYS A 32 5.69 -4.75 -18.98
N HIS A 33 4.72 -5.31 -18.26
CA HIS A 33 3.45 -5.73 -18.84
C HIS A 33 2.29 -4.78 -18.49
N ASN A 34 2.59 -3.68 -17.82
CA ASN A 34 1.62 -2.69 -17.40
C ASN A 34 0.45 -3.30 -16.60
N ILE A 35 0.79 -4.16 -15.67
CA ILE A 35 -0.18 -4.85 -14.81
C ILE A 35 0.01 -4.39 -13.37
N MET A 36 -1.08 -4.04 -12.71
CA MET A 36 -1.08 -3.76 -11.28
C MET A 36 -2.17 -4.60 -10.62
N VAL A 37 -1.82 -5.25 -9.53
CA VAL A 37 -2.77 -6.00 -8.73
C VAL A 37 -2.75 -5.49 -7.30
N GLY A 38 -3.90 -5.45 -6.67
CA GLY A 38 -3.98 -5.00 -5.31
C GLY A 38 -5.25 -5.50 -4.64
N ALA A 39 -5.15 -5.71 -3.34
CA ALA A 39 -6.27 -6.11 -2.52
C ALA A 39 -6.04 -5.59 -1.10
N ALA A 40 -7.12 -5.21 -0.46
CA ALA A 40 -7.09 -4.82 0.94
C ALA A 40 -8.30 -5.41 1.64
N GLY A 41 -8.07 -6.08 2.76
CA GLY A 41 -9.13 -6.63 3.59
C GLY A 41 -8.85 -6.26 5.03
N ALA A 42 -9.22 -5.03 5.42
CA ALA A 42 -8.96 -4.53 6.76
C ALA A 42 -9.90 -3.38 7.08
N THR A 43 -10.09 -3.13 8.37
CA THR A 43 -10.79 -1.93 8.82
C THR A 43 -9.93 -0.70 8.53
N PHE A 44 -10.58 0.46 8.42
CA PHE A 44 -9.88 1.73 8.22
C PHE A 44 -8.82 1.95 9.31
N GLU A 45 -9.19 1.72 10.56
CA GLU A 45 -8.27 1.91 11.69
C GLU A 45 -7.06 0.99 11.61
N ASN A 46 -7.26 -0.28 11.26
CA ASN A 46 -6.17 -1.23 11.15
C ASN A 46 -5.29 -0.97 9.93
N MET A 47 -5.86 -0.46 8.83
CA MET A 47 -5.06 -0.02 7.69
C MET A 47 -4.14 1.14 8.06
N LEU A 48 -4.65 2.12 8.81
CA LEU A 48 -3.84 3.23 9.30
C LEU A 48 -2.69 2.73 10.18
N GLU A 49 -2.99 1.79 11.08
CA GLU A 49 -1.98 1.22 11.97
C GLU A 49 -0.89 0.48 11.19
N MET A 50 -1.30 -0.37 10.25
CA MET A 50 -0.34 -1.11 9.42
C MET A 50 0.56 -0.20 8.61
N ILE A 51 -0.04 0.77 7.92
CA ILE A 51 0.70 1.70 7.06
C ILE A 51 1.56 2.63 7.90
N GLY A 52 1.03 3.14 9.00
CA GLY A 52 1.77 4.02 9.90
C GLY A 52 2.96 3.34 10.54
N SER A 53 2.80 2.10 10.98
CA SER A 53 3.89 1.32 11.58
C SER A 53 4.98 1.04 10.55
N PHE A 54 4.59 0.66 9.34
CA PHE A 54 5.56 0.39 8.27
C PHE A 54 6.34 1.67 7.90
N ALA A 55 5.64 2.79 7.77
CA ALA A 55 6.27 4.08 7.44
C ALA A 55 7.22 4.55 8.53
N LYS A 56 6.93 4.24 9.78
CA LYS A 56 7.80 4.57 10.92
C LYS A 56 9.16 3.89 10.81
N HIS A 57 9.18 2.66 10.29
CA HIS A 57 10.40 1.87 10.17
C HIS A 57 11.09 2.02 8.80
N ASP A 58 10.42 2.61 7.82
CA ASP A 58 10.95 2.76 6.46
C ASP A 58 10.77 4.21 6.00
N PRO A 59 11.82 5.06 6.16
CA PRO A 59 11.72 6.47 5.77
C PRO A 59 11.39 6.69 4.29
N ALA A 60 11.87 5.83 3.40
CA ALA A 60 11.56 5.94 1.96
C ALA A 60 10.09 5.72 1.71
N PHE A 61 9.48 4.75 2.37
CA PHE A 61 8.05 4.49 2.29
C PHE A 61 7.24 5.66 2.84
N LYS A 62 7.69 6.25 3.96
CA LYS A 62 7.06 7.43 4.53
C LYS A 62 7.04 8.58 3.53
N ASP A 63 8.16 8.83 2.83
CA ASP A 63 8.24 9.88 1.82
C ASP A 63 7.27 9.62 0.67
N VAL A 64 7.14 8.37 0.23
CA VAL A 64 6.19 7.99 -0.81
C VAL A 64 4.76 8.29 -0.36
N LEU A 65 4.41 7.93 0.88
CA LEU A 65 3.07 8.20 1.43
C LEU A 65 2.76 9.69 1.47
N LEU A 66 3.70 10.50 1.95
CA LEU A 66 3.50 11.95 2.05
C LEU A 66 3.34 12.57 0.66
N THR A 67 4.14 12.12 -0.30
CA THR A 67 4.06 12.61 -1.68
C THR A 67 2.73 12.23 -2.32
N ALA A 68 2.30 10.98 -2.16
CA ALA A 68 1.03 10.50 -2.71
C ALA A 68 -0.15 11.23 -2.07
N ALA A 69 -0.13 11.43 -0.76
CA ALA A 69 -1.18 12.14 -0.05
C ALA A 69 -1.29 13.58 -0.54
N GLY A 70 -0.15 14.27 -0.71
CA GLY A 70 -0.13 15.62 -1.24
C GLY A 70 -0.71 15.72 -2.64
N TYR A 71 -0.37 14.75 -3.49
CA TYR A 71 -0.90 14.67 -4.84
C TYR A 71 -2.43 14.54 -4.85
N PHE A 72 -2.97 13.63 -4.03
CA PHE A 72 -4.41 13.42 -3.97
C PHE A 72 -5.14 14.64 -3.41
N VAL A 73 -4.59 15.30 -2.40
CA VAL A 73 -5.19 16.52 -1.84
C VAL A 73 -5.29 17.61 -2.90
N GLN A 74 -4.22 17.83 -3.67
CA GLN A 74 -4.22 18.82 -4.74
C GLN A 74 -5.24 18.50 -5.82
N LYS A 75 -5.31 17.23 -6.22
CA LYS A 75 -6.24 16.79 -7.26
C LYS A 75 -7.69 16.93 -6.82
N ASP A 76 -7.99 16.56 -5.57
CA ASP A 76 -9.34 16.67 -5.04
C ASP A 76 -9.76 18.13 -4.92
N THR A 77 -8.87 19.01 -4.48
CA THR A 77 -9.14 20.44 -4.39
C THR A 77 -9.45 21.01 -5.78
N LYS A 78 -8.66 20.66 -6.79
CA LYS A 78 -8.87 21.09 -8.15
C LYS A 78 -10.21 20.60 -8.70
N ASN A 79 -10.57 19.35 -8.44
CA ASN A 79 -11.84 18.78 -8.86
C ASN A 79 -13.03 19.50 -8.21
N LYS A 80 -12.91 19.87 -6.94
CA LYS A 80 -13.95 20.63 -6.23
C LYS A 80 -14.15 21.99 -6.86
N GLU A 81 -13.07 22.69 -7.20
CA GLU A 81 -13.15 23.99 -7.86
C GLU A 81 -13.86 23.88 -9.22
N GLU A 82 -13.52 22.88 -10.02
CA GLU A 82 -14.17 22.61 -11.29
C GLU A 82 -15.64 22.25 -11.10
N GLY A 83 -15.96 21.49 -10.06
CA GLY A 83 -17.32 21.09 -9.76
C GLY A 83 -18.23 22.23 -9.33
N GLN A 84 -17.68 23.33 -8.87
CA GLN A 84 -18.47 24.50 -8.48
C GLN A 84 -18.83 25.43 -9.64
N GLN A 85 -18.25 25.17 -10.77
CA GLN A 85 -18.57 25.92 -11.98
C GLN A 85 -19.80 25.33 -12.68
#